data_d37f2aecaee2ec759bbe41e389caeadc
#
_entry.id   d37f2aecaee2ec759bbe41e389caeadc
#
_cell.length_a   1.000
_cell.length_b   1.000
_cell.length_c   1.000
_cell.angle_alpha   90.00
_cell.angle_beta   90.00
_cell.angle_gamma   90.00
#
_symmetry.space_group_name_H-M   'P 1'
#
loop_
_entity.id
_entity.type
_entity.pdbx_description
1 polymer ?
#
loop_
_entity_poly.entity_id
_entity_poly.type
_entity_poly.pdbx_seq_one_letter_code
_entity_poly.pdbx_strand_id
1 'polypeptide(L)'
;MDGVLADFFGAFSSYCGVSHWKELEHEELMQKIDSIKGTDFFAKIPKTWCCDELIDFASNVSGGYSILSSPLDDDEDNCALWKRVWIEQELMIKPDEIFIQRNKGELAQYRGKPNILIDDRPHNIEDWQNNGGNAIRFQANEDPIEVVTNAVTEILKLAH
;
A
#
# COMPACT_ATOMS: atom_id res chain seq x y z
N MET A 1 -0.29 -0.47 0.93
CA MET A 1 -1.63 0.04 1.31
C MET A 1 -1.91 1.35 0.61
N ASP A 2 -1.20 2.43 0.96
CA ASP A 2 -1.38 3.74 0.34
C ASP A 2 -1.02 3.69 -1.15
N GLY A 3 -1.82 4.34 -2.00
CA GLY A 3 -1.66 4.31 -3.46
C GLY A 3 -2.10 3.00 -4.14
N VAL A 4 -2.37 1.94 -3.38
CA VAL A 4 -2.82 0.63 -3.87
C VAL A 4 -4.27 0.35 -3.46
N LEU A 5 -4.55 0.33 -2.17
CA LEU A 5 -5.88 0.06 -1.58
C LEU A 5 -6.55 1.35 -1.07
N ALA A 6 -5.77 2.24 -0.44
CA ALA A 6 -6.21 3.53 0.07
C ALA A 6 -5.74 4.65 -0.88
N ASP A 7 -6.65 5.52 -1.28
CA ASP A 7 -6.37 6.66 -2.18
C ASP A 7 -5.69 7.81 -1.42
N PHE A 8 -4.47 7.58 -0.96
CA PHE A 8 -3.68 8.58 -0.26
C PHE A 8 -3.46 9.83 -1.12
N PHE A 9 -3.14 9.66 -2.41
CA PHE A 9 -2.81 10.79 -3.28
C PHE A 9 -3.99 11.72 -3.49
N GLY A 10 -5.18 11.17 -3.75
CA GLY A 10 -6.41 11.96 -3.88
C GLY A 10 -6.81 12.63 -2.57
N ALA A 11 -6.79 11.88 -1.46
CA ALA A 11 -7.12 12.42 -0.15
C ALA A 11 -6.16 13.53 0.29
N PHE A 12 -4.84 13.34 0.08
CA PHE A 12 -3.84 14.32 0.47
C PHE A 12 -3.89 15.57 -0.42
N SER A 13 -4.08 15.43 -1.73
CA SER A 13 -4.28 16.56 -2.64
C SER A 13 -5.51 17.39 -2.25
N SER A 14 -6.63 16.73 -1.94
CA SER A 14 -7.85 17.37 -1.45
C SER A 14 -7.63 18.11 -0.12
N TYR A 15 -6.92 17.48 0.82
CA TYR A 15 -6.54 18.09 2.10
C TYR A 15 -5.70 19.35 1.91
N CYS A 16 -4.79 19.34 0.95
CA CYS A 16 -3.94 20.48 0.61
C CYS A 16 -4.66 21.56 -0.19
N GLY A 17 -5.86 21.28 -0.75
CA GLY A 17 -6.62 22.20 -1.58
C GLY A 17 -6.04 22.39 -3.00
N VAL A 18 -5.34 21.40 -3.52
CA VAL A 18 -4.73 21.37 -4.86
C VAL A 18 -5.28 20.23 -5.70
N SER A 19 -5.15 20.32 -7.04
CA SER A 19 -5.57 19.24 -7.93
C SER A 19 -4.63 18.04 -7.83
N HIS A 20 -3.34 18.31 -7.61
CA HIS A 20 -2.32 17.29 -7.45
C HIS A 20 -1.25 17.75 -6.44
N TRP A 21 -0.88 16.89 -5.49
CA TRP A 21 0.10 17.22 -4.46
C TRP A 21 1.48 17.64 -5.00
N LYS A 22 1.85 17.21 -6.21
CA LYS A 22 3.09 17.62 -6.90
C LYS A 22 3.09 19.11 -7.33
N GLU A 23 1.96 19.80 -7.24
CA GLU A 23 1.88 21.23 -7.47
C GLU A 23 2.46 22.05 -6.31
N LEU A 24 2.60 21.44 -5.12
CA LEU A 24 3.15 22.07 -3.94
C LEU A 24 4.66 22.19 -4.03
N GLU A 25 5.18 23.36 -3.64
CA GLU A 25 6.61 23.51 -3.39
C GLU A 25 7.06 22.62 -2.23
N HIS A 26 8.32 22.21 -2.24
CA HIS A 26 8.85 21.25 -1.25
C HIS A 26 8.58 21.66 0.21
N GLU A 27 8.80 22.91 0.55
CA GLU A 27 8.58 23.42 1.91
C GLU A 27 7.10 23.37 2.30
N GLU A 28 6.20 23.77 1.41
CA GLU A 28 4.76 23.70 1.63
C GLU A 28 4.28 22.23 1.76
N LEU A 29 4.79 21.35 0.92
CA LEU A 29 4.52 19.92 0.99
C LEU A 29 4.90 19.36 2.37
N MET A 30 6.10 19.67 2.86
CA MET A 30 6.56 19.20 4.18
C MET A 30 5.71 19.76 5.32
N GLN A 31 5.31 21.03 5.27
CA GLN A 31 4.38 21.62 6.26
C GLN A 31 3.01 20.92 6.26
N LYS A 32 2.49 20.57 5.08
CA LYS A 32 1.22 19.83 4.96
C LYS A 32 1.35 18.41 5.50
N ILE A 33 2.46 17.72 5.24
CA ILE A 33 2.75 16.40 5.81
C ILE A 33 2.83 16.49 7.34
N ASP A 34 3.53 17.49 7.88
CA ASP A 34 3.62 17.68 9.33
C ASP A 34 2.26 17.96 9.96
N SER A 35 1.37 18.65 9.25
CA SER A 35 0.04 19.01 9.77
C SER A 35 -0.92 17.82 9.91
N ILE A 36 -0.68 16.68 9.24
CA ILE A 36 -1.48 15.47 9.40
C ILE A 36 -0.96 14.56 10.53
N LYS A 37 0.26 14.79 11.04
CA LYS A 37 0.82 14.05 12.18
C LYS A 37 -0.05 14.24 13.44
N GLY A 38 -0.20 13.20 14.23
CA GLY A 38 -1.04 13.21 15.43
C GLY A 38 -2.55 13.30 15.16
N THR A 39 -2.98 13.23 13.89
CA THR A 39 -4.40 13.28 13.50
C THR A 39 -4.91 11.91 13.06
N ASP A 40 -6.22 11.82 12.85
CA ASP A 40 -6.90 10.64 12.31
C ASP A 40 -6.97 10.62 10.76
N PHE A 41 -6.10 11.36 10.09
CA PHE A 41 -6.08 11.49 8.63
C PHE A 41 -6.12 10.13 7.91
N PHE A 42 -5.28 9.19 8.33
CA PHE A 42 -5.18 7.87 7.70
C PHE A 42 -6.45 7.03 7.84
N ALA A 43 -7.28 7.25 8.85
CA ALA A 43 -8.56 6.56 8.99
C ALA A 43 -9.65 7.06 8.03
N LYS A 44 -9.46 8.23 7.42
CA LYS A 44 -10.46 8.91 6.57
C LYS A 44 -10.15 8.85 5.09
N ILE A 45 -9.07 8.21 4.69
CA ILE A 45 -8.70 8.08 3.28
C ILE A 45 -9.72 7.19 2.57
N PRO A 46 -10.28 7.59 1.41
CA PRO A 46 -11.15 6.73 0.62
C PRO A 46 -10.43 5.49 0.11
N LYS A 47 -11.17 4.42 -0.16
CA LYS A 47 -10.65 3.30 -0.95
C LYS A 47 -10.30 3.76 -2.37
N THR A 48 -9.28 3.12 -2.96
CA THR A 48 -9.08 3.21 -4.41
C THR A 48 -10.23 2.54 -5.15
N TRP A 49 -10.42 2.89 -6.42
CA TRP A 49 -11.49 2.33 -7.25
C TRP A 49 -11.43 0.80 -7.41
N CYS A 50 -10.22 0.23 -7.34
CA CYS A 50 -9.98 -1.21 -7.50
C CYS A 50 -9.73 -1.96 -6.18
N CYS A 51 -9.86 -1.32 -5.03
CA CYS A 51 -9.52 -1.90 -3.74
C CYS A 51 -10.19 -3.25 -3.49
N ASP A 52 -11.52 -3.31 -3.60
CA ASP A 52 -12.27 -4.53 -3.31
C ASP A 52 -11.98 -5.64 -4.34
N GLU A 53 -11.89 -5.28 -5.62
CA GLU A 53 -11.56 -6.24 -6.70
C GLU A 53 -10.15 -6.82 -6.53
N LEU A 54 -9.18 -5.98 -6.15
CA LEU A 54 -7.81 -6.43 -5.91
C LEU A 54 -7.71 -7.38 -4.72
N ILE A 55 -8.45 -7.11 -3.65
CA ILE A 55 -8.52 -7.98 -2.47
C ILE A 55 -9.21 -9.31 -2.80
N ASP A 56 -10.32 -9.27 -3.51
CA ASP A 56 -11.03 -10.48 -3.97
C ASP A 56 -10.12 -11.34 -4.84
N PHE A 57 -9.42 -10.74 -5.80
CA PHE A 57 -8.47 -11.43 -6.64
C PHE A 57 -7.35 -12.09 -5.81
N ALA A 58 -6.66 -11.31 -4.96
CA ALA A 58 -5.57 -11.81 -4.13
C ALA A 58 -6.04 -12.97 -3.23
N SER A 59 -7.19 -12.83 -2.57
CA SER A 59 -7.75 -13.86 -1.70
C SER A 59 -8.07 -15.15 -2.46
N ASN A 60 -8.59 -15.04 -3.68
CA ASN A 60 -8.95 -16.20 -4.49
C ASN A 60 -7.74 -16.96 -5.05
N VAL A 61 -6.67 -16.26 -5.45
CA VAL A 61 -5.51 -16.90 -6.09
C VAL A 61 -4.47 -17.44 -5.09
N SER A 62 -4.40 -16.86 -3.89
CA SER A 62 -3.42 -17.25 -2.85
C SER A 62 -4.04 -17.81 -1.57
N GLY A 63 -5.37 -17.79 -1.46
CA GLY A 63 -6.08 -18.24 -0.25
C GLY A 63 -6.07 -17.24 0.90
N GLY A 64 -5.51 -16.06 0.71
CA GLY A 64 -5.45 -14.99 1.70
C GLY A 64 -4.48 -13.88 1.27
N TYR A 65 -4.40 -12.82 2.08
CA TYR A 65 -3.48 -11.72 1.83
C TYR A 65 -3.10 -11.03 3.16
N SER A 66 -2.01 -10.30 3.15
CA SER A 66 -1.56 -9.49 4.28
C SER A 66 -1.36 -8.02 3.85
N ILE A 67 -1.47 -7.12 4.79
CA ILE A 67 -1.16 -5.70 4.59
C ILE A 67 0.26 -5.42 5.06
N LEU A 68 1.03 -4.76 4.20
CA LEU A 68 2.34 -4.22 4.53
C LEU A 68 2.40 -2.75 4.14
N SER A 69 2.54 -1.88 5.14
CA SER A 69 2.54 -0.42 4.95
C SER A 69 3.64 0.23 5.77
N SER A 70 4.23 1.31 5.26
CA SER A 70 5.18 2.11 6.03
C SER A 70 4.41 3.15 6.87
N PRO A 71 4.81 3.39 8.12
CA PRO A 71 4.28 4.49 8.90
C PRO A 71 4.80 5.83 8.39
N LEU A 72 4.16 6.92 8.77
CA LEU A 72 4.65 8.26 8.54
C LEU A 72 5.85 8.55 9.46
N ASP A 73 6.87 9.24 8.95
CA ASP A 73 8.05 9.63 9.71
C ASP A 73 7.67 10.56 10.86
N ASP A 74 8.24 10.30 12.05
CA ASP A 74 7.99 11.06 13.28
C ASP A 74 6.52 11.01 13.78
N ASP A 75 5.73 10.03 13.30
CA ASP A 75 4.33 9.82 13.70
C ASP A 75 3.96 8.31 13.66
N GLU A 76 4.93 7.43 13.88
CA GLU A 76 4.83 6.01 13.63
C GLU A 76 3.65 5.36 14.33
N ASP A 77 3.51 5.57 15.63
CA ASP A 77 2.48 4.93 16.46
C ASP A 77 1.07 5.43 16.10
N ASN A 78 0.91 6.75 15.95
CA ASN A 78 -0.37 7.35 15.57
C ASN A 78 -0.77 6.93 14.15
N CYS A 79 0.16 7.01 13.19
CA CYS A 79 -0.07 6.58 11.82
C CYS A 79 -0.45 5.09 11.75
N ALA A 80 0.26 4.22 12.49
CA ALA A 80 -0.04 2.79 12.54
C ALA A 80 -1.42 2.50 13.14
N LEU A 81 -1.80 3.21 14.20
CA LEU A 81 -3.13 3.11 14.81
C LEU A 81 -4.23 3.39 13.77
N TRP A 82 -4.16 4.52 13.09
CA TRP A 82 -5.22 4.95 12.18
C TRP A 82 -5.24 4.15 10.87
N LYS A 83 -4.11 3.63 10.42
CA LYS A 83 -4.07 2.65 9.32
C LYS A 83 -4.76 1.33 9.70
N ARG A 84 -4.59 0.85 10.92
CA ARG A 84 -5.30 -0.34 11.43
C ARG A 84 -6.81 -0.10 11.56
N VAL A 85 -7.20 1.09 12.02
CA VAL A 85 -8.62 1.50 12.07
C VAL A 85 -9.21 1.51 10.67
N TRP A 86 -8.50 2.08 9.68
CA TRP A 86 -8.93 2.07 8.29
C TRP A 86 -9.14 0.65 7.74
N ILE A 87 -8.18 -0.25 7.97
CA ILE A 87 -8.26 -1.66 7.54
C ILE A 87 -9.49 -2.33 8.14
N GLU A 88 -9.75 -2.09 9.42
CA GLU A 88 -10.91 -2.67 10.10
C GLU A 88 -12.25 -2.13 9.58
N GLN A 89 -12.31 -0.84 9.28
CA GLN A 89 -13.54 -0.19 8.84
C GLN A 89 -13.85 -0.41 7.35
N GLU A 90 -12.83 -0.37 6.49
CA GLU A 90 -13.01 -0.30 5.04
C GLU A 90 -12.95 -1.66 4.35
N LEU A 91 -12.18 -2.62 4.87
CA LEU A 91 -11.98 -3.90 4.21
C LEU A 91 -12.98 -4.94 4.72
N MET A 92 -13.80 -5.49 3.81
CA MET A 92 -14.76 -6.56 4.15
C MET A 92 -14.07 -7.90 4.34
N ILE A 93 -13.15 -8.27 3.44
CA ILE A 93 -12.27 -9.44 3.60
C ILE A 93 -11.07 -8.96 4.40
N LYS A 94 -10.91 -9.50 5.61
CA LYS A 94 -9.82 -9.08 6.49
C LYS A 94 -8.50 -9.72 6.07
N PRO A 95 -7.37 -8.98 6.17
CA PRO A 95 -6.06 -9.56 5.95
C PRO A 95 -5.70 -10.59 7.02
N ASP A 96 -4.87 -11.56 6.66
CA ASP A 96 -4.35 -12.55 7.59
C ASP A 96 -3.44 -11.90 8.64
N GLU A 97 -2.59 -10.95 8.20
CA GLU A 97 -1.68 -10.20 9.07
C GLU A 97 -1.55 -8.75 8.61
N ILE A 98 -1.20 -7.86 9.55
CA ILE A 98 -1.00 -6.43 9.30
C ILE A 98 0.36 -6.01 9.84
N PHE A 99 1.25 -5.65 8.93
CA PHE A 99 2.59 -5.13 9.22
C PHE A 99 2.65 -3.63 8.89
N ILE A 100 2.94 -2.82 9.90
CA ILE A 100 3.21 -1.39 9.71
C ILE A 100 4.67 -1.15 10.09
N GLN A 101 5.55 -1.21 9.07
CA GLN A 101 6.99 -1.14 9.25
C GLN A 101 7.69 -0.59 8.00
N ARG A 102 8.92 -0.09 8.16
CA ARG A 102 9.72 0.50 7.08
C ARG A 102 10.47 -0.55 6.27
N ASN A 103 11.11 -1.49 6.95
CA ASN A 103 11.94 -2.52 6.33
C ASN A 103 11.09 -3.61 5.69
N LYS A 104 10.56 -3.32 4.50
CA LYS A 104 9.65 -4.25 3.81
C LYS A 104 10.36 -5.52 3.36
N GLY A 105 11.60 -5.42 2.92
CA GLY A 105 12.39 -6.55 2.44
C GLY A 105 12.53 -7.72 3.41
N GLU A 106 12.43 -7.49 4.73
CA GLU A 106 12.44 -8.56 5.74
C GLU A 106 11.32 -9.59 5.56
N LEU A 107 10.21 -9.19 4.91
CA LEU A 107 9.06 -10.05 4.64
C LEU A 107 9.03 -10.59 3.21
N ALA A 108 10.09 -10.38 2.43
CA ALA A 108 10.15 -10.79 1.02
C ALA A 108 10.09 -12.31 0.83
N GLN A 109 10.46 -13.07 1.87
CA GLN A 109 10.39 -14.53 1.87
C GLN A 109 9.73 -15.08 3.13
N TYR A 110 9.01 -16.18 2.98
CA TYR A 110 8.49 -16.96 4.10
C TYR A 110 8.91 -18.43 3.93
N ARG A 111 9.64 -18.97 4.91
CA ARG A 111 10.17 -20.35 4.89
C ARG A 111 10.92 -20.70 3.60
N GLY A 112 11.72 -19.75 3.09
CA GLY A 112 12.50 -19.91 1.87
C GLY A 112 11.70 -19.82 0.56
N LYS A 113 10.42 -19.45 0.62
CA LYS A 113 9.59 -19.21 -0.56
C LYS A 113 9.38 -17.71 -0.74
N PRO A 114 9.47 -17.19 -1.98
CA PRO A 114 9.24 -15.78 -2.26
C PRO A 114 7.77 -15.39 -2.02
N ASN A 115 7.55 -14.31 -1.29
CA ASN A 115 6.26 -13.63 -1.21
C ASN A 115 6.07 -12.68 -2.40
N ILE A 116 4.83 -12.33 -2.70
CA ILE A 116 4.48 -11.36 -3.75
C ILE A 116 4.10 -10.04 -3.08
N LEU A 117 4.79 -8.95 -3.43
CA LEU A 117 4.46 -7.60 -3.02
C LEU A 117 3.78 -6.84 -4.15
N ILE A 118 2.70 -6.13 -3.83
CA ILE A 118 2.07 -5.12 -4.68
C ILE A 118 2.27 -3.77 -3.99
N ASP A 119 3.04 -2.88 -4.60
CA ASP A 119 3.41 -1.58 -3.99
C ASP A 119 3.53 -0.51 -5.08
N ASP A 120 3.26 0.74 -4.74
CA ASP A 120 3.33 1.87 -5.66
C ASP A 120 4.75 2.45 -5.77
N ARG A 121 5.61 2.24 -4.76
CA ARG A 121 6.92 2.88 -4.67
C ARG A 121 8.03 2.05 -5.29
N PRO A 122 8.77 2.58 -6.29
CA PRO A 122 9.86 1.84 -6.96
C PRO A 122 10.93 1.31 -6.01
N HIS A 123 11.32 2.08 -4.99
CA HIS A 123 12.35 1.63 -4.04
C HIS A 123 11.89 0.45 -3.16
N ASN A 124 10.59 0.34 -2.85
CA ASN A 124 10.05 -0.83 -2.14
C ASN A 124 10.08 -2.07 -3.03
N ILE A 125 9.81 -1.90 -4.33
CA ILE A 125 9.90 -2.98 -5.33
C ILE A 125 11.33 -3.50 -5.41
N GLU A 126 12.30 -2.60 -5.54
CA GLU A 126 13.71 -2.95 -5.63
C GLU A 126 14.21 -3.64 -4.35
N ASP A 127 13.91 -3.08 -3.18
CA ASP A 127 14.27 -3.68 -1.89
C ASP A 127 13.70 -5.08 -1.73
N TRP A 128 12.42 -5.27 -2.09
CA TRP A 128 11.77 -6.58 -2.02
C TRP A 128 12.41 -7.61 -2.93
N GLN A 129 12.72 -7.25 -4.17
CA GLN A 129 13.38 -8.12 -5.14
C GLN A 129 14.80 -8.48 -4.71
N ASN A 130 15.57 -7.52 -4.18
CA ASN A 130 16.91 -7.73 -3.65
C ASN A 130 16.92 -8.70 -2.45
N ASN A 131 15.81 -8.81 -1.73
CA ASN A 131 15.60 -9.76 -0.65
C ASN A 131 14.93 -11.09 -1.10
N GLY A 132 14.84 -11.32 -2.41
CA GLY A 132 14.41 -12.60 -2.99
C GLY A 132 12.90 -12.79 -3.08
N GLY A 133 12.11 -11.74 -2.95
CA GLY A 133 10.66 -11.76 -3.19
C GLY A 133 10.28 -11.41 -4.62
N ASN A 134 9.04 -11.67 -5.00
CA ASN A 134 8.44 -11.19 -6.22
C ASN A 134 7.73 -9.87 -5.96
N ALA A 135 7.90 -8.86 -6.82
CA ALA A 135 7.28 -7.57 -6.61
C ALA A 135 6.64 -7.02 -7.89
N ILE A 136 5.50 -6.36 -7.72
CA ILE A 136 4.71 -5.76 -8.80
C ILE A 136 4.50 -4.29 -8.42
N ARG A 137 5.06 -3.39 -9.23
CA ARG A 137 4.78 -1.96 -9.08
C ARG A 137 3.38 -1.69 -9.61
N PHE A 138 2.53 -1.11 -8.76
CA PHE A 138 1.16 -0.75 -9.10
C PHE A 138 0.72 0.49 -8.32
N GLN A 139 0.16 1.46 -9.02
CA GLN A 139 -0.42 2.67 -8.46
C GLN A 139 -1.83 2.86 -9.00
N ALA A 140 -2.83 2.76 -8.15
CA ALA A 140 -4.23 2.65 -8.56
C ALA A 140 -4.76 3.84 -9.37
N ASN A 141 -4.20 5.04 -9.20
CA ASN A 141 -4.59 6.22 -9.98
C ASN A 141 -3.87 6.36 -11.34
N GLU A 142 -2.95 5.45 -11.67
CA GLU A 142 -2.16 5.49 -12.91
C GLU A 142 -2.29 4.20 -13.73
N ASP A 143 -2.39 3.05 -13.05
CA ASP A 143 -2.29 1.73 -13.65
C ASP A 143 -3.64 1.00 -13.70
N PRO A 144 -3.95 0.23 -14.75
CA PRO A 144 -5.09 -0.67 -14.78
C PRO A 144 -4.82 -1.92 -13.91
N ILE A 145 -5.88 -2.52 -13.35
CA ILE A 145 -5.77 -3.67 -12.44
C ILE A 145 -5.11 -4.89 -13.10
N GLU A 146 -5.19 -5.00 -14.41
CA GLU A 146 -4.59 -6.07 -15.22
C GLU A 146 -3.07 -6.15 -15.06
N VAL A 147 -2.42 -5.06 -14.70
CA VAL A 147 -0.98 -5.04 -14.35
C VAL A 147 -0.71 -6.03 -13.21
N VAL A 148 -1.57 -6.04 -12.19
CA VAL A 148 -1.43 -6.94 -11.04
C VAL A 148 -1.92 -8.35 -11.39
N THR A 149 -3.13 -8.48 -11.93
CA THR A 149 -3.75 -9.79 -12.15
C THR A 149 -2.95 -10.66 -13.11
N ASN A 150 -2.41 -10.06 -14.19
CA ASN A 150 -1.55 -10.77 -15.13
C ASN A 150 -0.21 -11.16 -14.50
N ALA A 151 0.46 -10.24 -13.82
CA ALA A 151 1.76 -10.51 -13.21
C ALA A 151 1.68 -11.59 -12.10
N VAL A 152 0.69 -11.51 -11.22
CA VAL A 152 0.47 -12.54 -10.17
C VAL A 152 0.21 -13.91 -10.82
N THR A 153 -0.65 -13.94 -11.84
CA THR A 153 -0.96 -15.19 -12.55
C THR A 153 0.27 -15.83 -13.16
N GLU A 154 1.15 -15.05 -13.78
CA GLU A 154 2.40 -15.55 -14.35
C GLU A 154 3.38 -16.04 -13.25
N ILE A 155 3.54 -15.30 -12.16
CA ILE A 155 4.38 -15.71 -11.02
C ILE A 155 3.91 -17.07 -10.47
N LEU A 156 2.60 -17.24 -10.29
CA LEU A 156 2.05 -18.49 -9.74
C LEU A 156 2.17 -19.67 -10.70
N LYS A 157 2.09 -19.45 -12.01
CA LYS A 157 2.35 -20.51 -13.02
C LYS A 157 3.80 -21.02 -12.99
N LEU A 158 4.75 -20.12 -12.76
CA LEU A 158 6.18 -20.47 -12.70
C LEU A 158 6.57 -21.18 -11.39
N ALA A 159 5.72 -21.10 -10.37
CA ALA A 159 5.95 -21.75 -9.07
C ALA A 159 5.47 -23.22 -9.00
N HIS A 160 4.80 -23.70 -10.06
CA HIS A 160 4.31 -25.07 -10.24
C HIS A 160 5.06 -25.80 -11.33
#